data_9bf4969bd1c54ad3079fb2a013de3eff
#
_entry.id   9bf4969bd1c54ad3079fb2a013de3eff
#
_cell.length_a   1.000
_cell.length_b   1.000
_cell.length_c   1.000
_cell.angle_alpha   90.00
_cell.angle_beta   90.00
_cell.angle_gamma   90.00
#
_symmetry.space_group_name_H-M   'P 1'
#
loop_
_entity.id
_entity.type
_entity.pdbx_description
1 polymer ?
#
loop_
_entity_poly.entity_id
_entity_poly.type
_entity_poly.pdbx_seq_one_letter_code
_entity_poly.pdbx_strand_id
1 'polypeptide(L)'
;FRCAIEQMDTLAPTERNALVLSSEEWHQGVVGIVASRLSEKFSCPSFMIHLAGGMGKGSCRSYGGFNLFAALEACSDLLVGFGGHELAAGFTIKEENIPAFRKRINQYVRTHCGDSAPVSSLEIDAALTRPSLITLQEVEELSRLEPYGAGNNRPVFCLRGARLESMQSVGQNKHLKLRLQKGHTSFDGIFFSVTPAECGLTVGERVDAAFYLQVNEFRGSRSLQLQLVDLRSAHDPGAREAEQLELCRTLIRGGGVS
;
A
#
# COMPACT_ATOMS: atom_id res chain seq x y z
N PHE A 1 10.12 1.77 -12.64
CA PHE A 1 9.60 0.93 -11.57
C PHE A 1 10.16 -0.50 -11.65
N ARG A 2 10.08 -1.20 -12.81
CA ARG A 2 10.59 -2.57 -12.96
C ARG A 2 12.08 -2.67 -12.61
N CYS A 3 12.94 -1.80 -13.12
CA CYS A 3 14.37 -1.78 -12.78
C CYS A 3 14.63 -1.57 -11.27
N ALA A 4 13.77 -0.81 -10.59
CA ALA A 4 13.88 -0.62 -9.15
C ALA A 4 13.55 -1.90 -8.37
N ILE A 5 12.57 -2.69 -8.83
CA ILE A 5 12.24 -3.99 -8.24
C ILE A 5 13.40 -4.99 -8.47
N GLU A 6 13.91 -5.07 -9.70
CA GLU A 6 15.06 -5.91 -10.02
C GLU A 6 16.29 -5.59 -9.16
N GLN A 7 16.55 -4.29 -8.93
CA GLN A 7 17.63 -3.85 -8.04
C GLN A 7 17.35 -4.21 -6.58
N MET A 8 16.10 -4.07 -6.11
CA MET A 8 15.71 -4.46 -4.75
C MET A 8 15.94 -5.96 -4.49
N ASP A 9 15.72 -6.83 -5.47
CA ASP A 9 15.92 -8.27 -5.33
C ASP A 9 17.39 -8.63 -5.06
N THR A 10 18.33 -7.77 -5.44
CA THR A 10 19.76 -7.93 -5.17
C THR A 10 20.19 -7.47 -3.77
N LEU A 11 19.34 -6.72 -3.04
CA LEU A 11 19.65 -6.23 -1.71
C LEU A 11 19.65 -7.36 -0.67
N ALA A 12 20.58 -7.28 0.27
CA ALA A 12 20.60 -8.17 1.42
C ALA A 12 19.32 -7.99 2.27
N PRO A 13 18.84 -9.03 2.98
CA PRO A 13 17.66 -8.91 3.85
C PRO A 13 17.74 -7.78 4.87
N THR A 14 18.95 -7.49 5.37
CA THR A 14 19.21 -6.41 6.34
C THR A 14 19.13 -5.01 5.73
N GLU A 15 19.06 -4.88 4.41
CA GLU A 15 18.96 -3.63 3.66
C GLU A 15 17.55 -3.39 3.09
N ARG A 16 16.55 -4.17 3.55
CA ARG A 16 15.17 -4.11 3.07
C ARG A 16 14.19 -3.47 4.05
N ASN A 17 14.67 -3.02 5.23
CA ASN A 17 13.83 -2.25 6.17
C ASN A 17 13.53 -0.85 5.64
N ALA A 18 14.42 -0.33 4.78
CA ALA A 18 14.21 0.86 3.96
C ALA A 18 14.85 0.62 2.59
N LEU A 19 14.14 0.90 1.52
CA LEU A 19 14.64 0.74 0.16
C LEU A 19 15.47 1.95 -0.24
N VAL A 20 16.78 1.80 -0.34
CA VAL A 20 17.71 2.83 -0.85
C VAL A 20 18.25 2.36 -2.18
N LEU A 21 17.72 2.92 -3.27
CA LEU A 21 18.02 2.51 -4.64
C LEU A 21 18.54 3.69 -5.45
N SER A 22 19.47 3.44 -6.37
CA SER A 22 20.09 4.50 -7.16
C SER A 22 20.36 4.06 -8.60
N SER A 23 20.22 4.97 -9.56
CA SER A 23 20.54 4.74 -10.95
C SER A 23 20.74 6.04 -11.73
N GLU A 24 21.64 6.03 -12.71
CA GLU A 24 21.80 7.11 -13.69
C GLU A 24 20.66 7.15 -14.72
N GLU A 25 20.04 5.99 -14.99
CA GLU A 25 18.97 5.86 -15.98
C GLU A 25 17.63 6.44 -15.54
N TRP A 26 17.48 6.76 -14.25
CA TRP A 26 16.20 7.26 -13.73
C TRP A 26 16.05 8.76 -13.95
N HIS A 27 14.88 9.17 -14.39
CA HIS A 27 14.59 10.59 -14.56
C HIS A 27 14.23 11.24 -13.23
N GLN A 28 14.91 12.34 -12.86
CA GLN A 28 14.73 13.03 -11.58
C GLN A 28 13.26 13.40 -11.30
N GLY A 29 12.48 13.77 -12.32
CA GLY A 29 11.07 14.15 -12.17
C GLY A 29 10.11 13.00 -11.81
N VAL A 30 10.56 11.74 -11.92
CA VAL A 30 9.69 10.57 -11.64
C VAL A 30 10.11 9.76 -10.42
N VAL A 31 11.33 9.96 -9.88
CA VAL A 31 11.83 9.18 -8.73
C VAL A 31 10.92 9.31 -7.51
N GLY A 32 10.28 10.46 -7.29
CA GLY A 32 9.34 10.67 -6.19
C GLY A 32 8.06 9.85 -6.33
N ILE A 33 7.53 9.69 -7.57
CA ILE A 33 6.35 8.87 -7.84
C ILE A 33 6.69 7.39 -7.65
N VAL A 34 7.87 6.98 -8.10
CA VAL A 34 8.35 5.60 -7.93
C VAL A 34 8.58 5.30 -6.46
N ALA A 35 9.15 6.25 -5.70
CA ALA A 35 9.34 6.12 -4.25
C ALA A 35 7.99 5.86 -3.53
N SER A 36 6.93 6.61 -3.85
CA SER A 36 5.60 6.38 -3.27
C SER A 36 5.10 4.95 -3.54
N ARG A 37 5.17 4.51 -4.80
CA ARG A 37 4.72 3.16 -5.19
C ARG A 37 5.52 2.04 -4.55
N LEU A 38 6.82 2.25 -4.32
CA LEU A 38 7.66 1.26 -3.64
C LEU A 38 7.35 1.21 -2.15
N SER A 39 7.19 2.38 -1.49
CA SER A 39 6.86 2.41 -0.08
C SER A 39 5.51 1.74 0.22
N GLU A 40 4.51 1.96 -0.62
CA GLU A 40 3.20 1.29 -0.52
C GLU A 40 3.30 -0.22 -0.77
N LYS A 41 3.97 -0.62 -1.87
CA LYS A 41 4.06 -2.04 -2.27
C LYS A 41 4.84 -2.89 -1.27
N PHE A 42 5.91 -2.36 -0.69
CA PHE A 42 6.82 -3.10 0.19
C PHE A 42 6.67 -2.74 1.67
N SER A 43 5.70 -1.88 2.00
CA SER A 43 5.38 -1.49 3.38
C SER A 43 6.59 -0.99 4.17
N CYS A 44 7.47 -0.23 3.51
CA CYS A 44 8.69 0.32 4.12
C CYS A 44 9.06 1.70 3.52
N PRO A 45 9.81 2.53 4.24
CA PRO A 45 10.31 3.79 3.70
C PRO A 45 11.18 3.57 2.46
N SER A 46 11.03 4.42 1.44
CA SER A 46 11.79 4.32 0.19
C SER A 46 12.53 5.60 -0.15
N PHE A 47 13.77 5.45 -0.59
CA PHE A 47 14.74 6.49 -0.95
C PHE A 47 15.25 6.20 -2.35
N MET A 48 14.72 6.94 -3.34
CA MET A 48 15.06 6.77 -4.76
C MET A 48 16.03 7.87 -5.18
N ILE A 49 17.18 7.49 -5.74
CA ILE A 49 18.28 8.40 -6.06
C ILE A 49 18.55 8.39 -7.57
N HIS A 50 18.40 9.53 -8.22
CA HIS A 50 18.93 9.77 -9.56
C HIS A 50 20.38 10.19 -9.48
N LEU A 51 21.26 9.49 -10.19
CA LEU A 51 22.69 9.77 -10.25
C LEU A 51 23.04 10.59 -11.49
N ALA A 52 23.89 11.59 -11.32
CA ALA A 52 24.50 12.35 -12.40
C ALA A 52 25.80 12.99 -11.94
N GLY A 53 26.90 12.72 -12.66
CA GLY A 53 28.21 13.35 -12.40
C GLY A 53 28.76 13.12 -11.00
N GLY A 54 28.62 11.90 -10.46
CA GLY A 54 29.09 11.53 -9.11
C GLY A 54 28.22 12.08 -7.96
N MET A 55 27.09 12.71 -8.29
CA MET A 55 26.12 13.24 -7.33
C MET A 55 24.78 12.56 -7.48
N GLY A 56 24.12 12.32 -6.37
CA GLY A 56 22.78 11.77 -6.29
C GLY A 56 21.76 12.81 -5.83
N LYS A 57 20.66 12.95 -6.55
CA LYS A 57 19.46 13.67 -6.08
C LYS A 57 18.40 12.67 -5.70
N GLY A 58 18.08 12.62 -4.42
CA GLY A 58 17.16 11.68 -3.83
C GLY A 58 15.78 12.27 -3.56
N SER A 59 14.76 11.43 -3.72
CA SER A 59 13.41 11.68 -3.23
C SER A 59 12.99 10.49 -2.39
N CYS A 60 12.45 10.76 -1.21
CA CYS A 60 12.03 9.71 -0.29
C CYS A 60 10.56 9.85 0.10
N ARG A 61 9.97 8.69 0.45
CA ARG A 61 8.58 8.57 0.90
C ARG A 61 8.53 7.70 2.15
N SER A 62 7.72 8.14 3.08
CA SER A 62 7.45 7.43 4.32
C SER A 62 6.49 6.28 4.11
N TYR A 63 6.50 5.36 5.06
CA TYR A 63 5.48 4.35 5.25
C TYR A 63 5.21 4.17 6.76
N GLY A 64 3.94 3.94 7.12
CA GLY A 64 3.56 3.70 8.51
C GLY A 64 3.86 4.83 9.49
N GLY A 65 3.91 6.08 9.03
CA GLY A 65 4.20 7.24 9.89
C GLY A 65 5.69 7.41 10.24
N PHE A 66 6.59 6.71 9.55
CA PHE A 66 8.03 6.87 9.75
C PHE A 66 8.49 8.30 9.44
N ASN A 67 9.18 8.94 10.38
CA ASN A 67 9.67 10.31 10.22
C ASN A 67 10.93 10.37 9.35
N LEU A 68 10.75 10.68 8.06
CA LEU A 68 11.85 10.80 7.10
C LEU A 68 12.81 11.94 7.42
N PHE A 69 12.29 13.07 7.91
CA PHE A 69 13.12 14.22 8.21
C PHE A 69 14.13 13.90 9.32
N ALA A 70 13.68 13.31 10.42
CA ALA A 70 14.53 12.87 11.51
C ALA A 70 15.55 11.81 11.06
N ALA A 71 15.15 10.90 10.16
CA ALA A 71 16.07 9.90 9.61
C ALA A 71 17.16 10.51 8.71
N LEU A 72 16.82 11.52 7.90
CA LEU A 72 17.81 12.27 7.09
C LEU A 72 18.72 13.11 7.97
N GLU A 73 18.19 13.73 9.02
CA GLU A 73 18.97 14.49 10.00
C GLU A 73 20.02 13.59 10.69
N ALA A 74 19.64 12.37 11.07
CA ALA A 74 20.57 11.37 11.64
C ALA A 74 21.65 10.89 10.65
N CYS A 75 21.52 11.22 9.37
CA CYS A 75 22.49 10.92 8.31
C CYS A 75 23.11 12.18 7.71
N SER A 76 22.94 13.35 8.33
CA SER A 76 23.33 14.66 7.78
C SER A 76 24.81 14.75 7.37
N ASP A 77 25.71 14.07 8.07
CA ASP A 77 27.14 14.01 7.75
C ASP A 77 27.47 13.29 6.42
N LEU A 78 26.56 12.46 5.92
CA LEU A 78 26.68 11.76 4.63
C LEU A 78 26.02 12.53 3.47
N LEU A 79 25.21 13.54 3.79
CA LEU A 79 24.42 14.30 2.84
C LEU A 79 25.06 15.65 2.52
N VAL A 80 24.90 16.11 1.30
CA VAL A 80 25.26 17.47 0.89
C VAL A 80 24.18 18.47 1.34
N GLY A 81 22.94 18.02 1.38
CA GLY A 81 21.80 18.79 1.86
C GLY A 81 20.53 17.95 1.79
N PHE A 82 19.55 18.29 2.59
CA PHE A 82 18.26 17.65 2.63
C PHE A 82 17.17 18.64 3.08
N GLY A 83 15.91 18.30 2.81
CA GLY A 83 14.76 19.11 3.22
C GLY A 83 13.45 18.42 2.88
N GLY A 84 12.37 18.87 3.52
CA GLY A 84 11.03 18.32 3.34
C GLY A 84 10.30 18.18 4.66
N HIS A 85 9.43 17.19 4.73
CA HIS A 85 8.56 16.90 5.87
C HIS A 85 8.70 15.44 6.30
N GLU A 86 7.99 15.07 7.36
CA GLU A 86 8.02 13.71 7.92
C GLU A 86 7.64 12.63 6.90
N LEU A 87 6.67 12.91 6.02
CA LEU A 87 6.13 11.91 5.08
C LEU A 87 6.77 11.94 3.69
N ALA A 88 7.39 13.06 3.31
CA ALA A 88 8.03 13.24 2.01
C ALA A 88 9.18 14.24 2.13
N ALA A 89 10.36 13.85 1.66
CA ALA A 89 11.54 14.68 1.69
C ALA A 89 12.43 14.44 0.46
N GLY A 90 13.36 15.37 0.25
CA GLY A 90 14.40 15.29 -0.77
C GLY A 90 15.77 15.48 -0.17
N PHE A 91 16.79 14.96 -0.83
CA PHE A 91 18.17 15.08 -0.39
C PHE A 91 19.16 15.05 -1.54
N THR A 92 20.37 15.52 -1.29
CA THR A 92 21.50 15.44 -2.22
C THR A 92 22.61 14.70 -1.51
N ILE A 93 23.25 13.76 -2.20
CA ILE A 93 24.27 12.87 -1.65
C ILE A 93 25.40 12.68 -2.69
N LYS A 94 26.63 12.53 -2.24
CA LYS A 94 27.71 12.04 -3.11
C LYS A 94 27.51 10.55 -3.36
N GLU A 95 27.75 10.10 -4.59
CA GLU A 95 27.60 8.69 -4.97
C GLU A 95 28.41 7.75 -4.06
N GLU A 96 29.62 8.13 -3.70
CA GLU A 96 30.50 7.39 -2.79
C GLU A 96 29.90 7.13 -1.41
N ASN A 97 28.98 7.98 -0.95
CA ASN A 97 28.33 7.89 0.36
C ASN A 97 27.08 7.00 0.38
N ILE A 98 26.56 6.61 -0.80
CA ILE A 98 25.29 5.84 -0.88
C ILE A 98 25.34 4.51 -0.11
N PRO A 99 26.44 3.71 -0.16
CA PRO A 99 26.49 2.47 0.61
C PRO A 99 26.43 2.71 2.13
N ALA A 100 27.13 3.72 2.62
CA ALA A 100 27.13 4.10 4.04
C ALA A 100 25.74 4.63 4.47
N PHE A 101 25.12 5.45 3.62
CA PHE A 101 23.78 5.97 3.83
C PHE A 101 22.74 4.83 3.89
N ARG A 102 22.77 3.89 2.93
CA ARG A 102 21.89 2.71 2.92
C ARG A 102 21.97 1.93 4.22
N LYS A 103 23.18 1.63 4.67
CA LYS A 103 23.42 0.90 5.91
C LYS A 103 22.86 1.66 7.13
N ARG A 104 23.12 2.97 7.24
CA ARG A 104 22.70 3.81 8.38
C ARG A 104 21.19 3.98 8.41
N ILE A 105 20.54 4.23 7.29
CA ILE A 105 19.07 4.34 7.20
C ILE A 105 18.40 3.03 7.61
N ASN A 106 18.88 1.90 7.11
CA ASN A 106 18.31 0.59 7.49
C ASN A 106 18.49 0.30 8.99
N GLN A 107 19.62 0.69 9.56
CA GLN A 107 19.84 0.59 11.01
C GLN A 107 18.89 1.53 11.78
N TYR A 108 18.73 2.77 11.31
CA TYR A 108 17.82 3.75 11.92
C TYR A 108 16.38 3.26 11.93
N VAL A 109 15.87 2.75 10.80
CA VAL A 109 14.52 2.18 10.71
C VAL A 109 14.34 1.03 11.70
N ARG A 110 15.28 0.09 11.77
CA ARG A 110 15.25 -1.04 12.71
C ARG A 110 15.19 -0.59 14.16
N THR A 111 15.94 0.43 14.52
CA THR A 111 16.01 0.94 15.90
C THR A 111 14.71 1.67 16.29
N HIS A 112 14.04 2.37 15.36
CA HIS A 112 12.90 3.21 15.66
C HIS A 112 11.53 2.56 15.35
N CYS A 113 11.50 1.60 14.42
CA CYS A 113 10.27 0.88 14.07
C CYS A 113 10.21 -0.53 14.68
N GLY A 114 11.30 -0.99 15.33
CA GLY A 114 11.42 -2.37 15.82
C GLY A 114 11.62 -3.40 14.70
N ASP A 115 11.78 -4.67 15.08
CA ASP A 115 11.93 -5.78 14.13
C ASP A 115 10.59 -6.22 13.50
N SER A 116 9.48 -5.63 13.95
CA SER A 116 8.17 -5.86 13.34
C SER A 116 8.05 -4.98 12.10
N ALA A 117 8.02 -5.58 10.93
CA ALA A 117 7.58 -4.87 9.73
C ALA A 117 6.25 -4.17 10.06
N PRO A 118 6.10 -2.87 9.75
CA PRO A 118 4.84 -2.18 10.02
C PRO A 118 3.72 -2.95 9.33
N VAL A 119 2.79 -3.46 10.12
CA VAL A 119 1.61 -4.16 9.59
C VAL A 119 0.81 -3.10 8.84
N SER A 120 0.73 -3.27 7.53
CA SER A 120 -0.16 -2.42 6.72
C SER A 120 -1.58 -2.63 7.20
N SER A 121 -2.15 -1.65 7.89
CA SER A 121 -3.56 -1.65 8.24
C SER A 121 -4.32 -0.73 7.29
N LEU A 122 -5.40 -1.26 6.72
CA LEU A 122 -6.34 -0.48 5.94
C LEU A 122 -7.54 -0.14 6.82
N GLU A 123 -7.76 1.14 7.06
CA GLU A 123 -8.95 1.60 7.75
C GLU A 123 -10.18 1.43 6.86
N ILE A 124 -11.22 0.83 7.40
CA ILE A 124 -12.50 0.59 6.73
C ILE A 124 -13.55 1.49 7.37
N ASP A 125 -14.10 2.41 6.58
CA ASP A 125 -15.13 3.34 7.07
C ASP A 125 -16.48 2.64 7.25
N ALA A 126 -16.84 1.71 6.35
CA ALA A 126 -18.10 0.99 6.46
C ALA A 126 -18.06 -0.42 5.84
N ALA A 127 -18.73 -1.37 6.50
CA ALA A 127 -18.95 -2.71 5.95
C ALA A 127 -20.34 -2.79 5.30
N LEU A 128 -20.40 -3.30 4.06
CA LEU A 128 -21.65 -3.52 3.35
C LEU A 128 -22.34 -4.79 3.87
N THR A 129 -23.16 -4.63 4.89
CA THR A 129 -23.92 -5.75 5.49
C THR A 129 -25.14 -6.14 4.67
N ARG A 130 -25.72 -5.20 3.92
CA ARG A 130 -26.86 -5.38 3.03
C ARG A 130 -26.53 -4.88 1.61
N PRO A 131 -25.73 -5.63 0.83
CA PRO A 131 -25.26 -5.18 -0.47
C PRO A 131 -26.38 -4.94 -1.50
N SER A 132 -27.53 -5.59 -1.35
CA SER A 132 -28.71 -5.38 -2.21
C SER A 132 -29.32 -3.98 -2.12
N LEU A 133 -28.99 -3.22 -1.08
CA LEU A 133 -29.48 -1.84 -0.93
C LEU A 133 -28.59 -0.80 -1.62
N ILE A 134 -27.43 -1.19 -2.10
CA ILE A 134 -26.51 -0.26 -2.78
C ILE A 134 -26.96 -0.09 -4.23
N THR A 135 -27.51 1.06 -4.52
CA THR A 135 -27.96 1.47 -5.85
C THR A 135 -27.01 2.45 -6.50
N LEU A 136 -27.15 2.66 -7.81
CA LEU A 136 -26.38 3.66 -8.53
C LEU A 136 -26.60 5.06 -7.95
N GLN A 137 -27.84 5.40 -7.58
CA GLN A 137 -28.18 6.69 -7.00
C GLN A 137 -27.47 6.93 -5.67
N GLU A 138 -27.39 5.95 -4.78
CA GLU A 138 -26.69 6.08 -3.50
C GLU A 138 -25.17 6.26 -3.69
N VAL A 139 -24.60 5.63 -4.71
CA VAL A 139 -23.18 5.85 -5.05
C VAL A 139 -22.96 7.25 -5.64
N GLU A 140 -23.90 7.78 -6.39
CA GLU A 140 -23.85 9.18 -6.87
C GLU A 140 -23.92 10.19 -5.71
N GLU A 141 -24.71 9.91 -4.68
CA GLU A 141 -24.79 10.76 -3.48
C GLU A 141 -23.46 10.84 -2.71
N LEU A 142 -22.54 9.88 -2.85
CA LEU A 142 -21.20 9.97 -2.26
C LEU A 142 -20.40 11.15 -2.80
N SER A 143 -20.73 11.65 -4.00
CA SER A 143 -20.08 12.86 -4.54
C SER A 143 -20.29 14.11 -3.68
N ARG A 144 -21.31 14.12 -2.80
CA ARG A 144 -21.54 15.21 -1.84
C ARG A 144 -20.48 15.30 -0.76
N LEU A 145 -19.66 14.25 -0.60
CA LEU A 145 -18.51 14.25 0.31
C LEU A 145 -17.25 14.84 -0.33
N GLU A 146 -17.27 15.11 -1.63
CA GLU A 146 -16.14 15.72 -2.34
C GLU A 146 -15.98 17.22 -2.01
N PRO A 147 -14.74 17.78 -2.14
CA PRO A 147 -13.54 17.16 -2.69
C PRO A 147 -12.80 16.29 -1.66
N TYR A 148 -12.34 15.12 -2.09
CA TYR A 148 -11.48 14.26 -1.28
C TYR A 148 -10.03 14.77 -1.30
N GLY A 149 -9.31 14.58 -0.20
CA GLY A 149 -7.91 15.00 -0.04
C GLY A 149 -7.41 14.87 1.38
N ALA A 150 -6.37 15.63 1.72
CA ALA A 150 -5.82 15.65 3.07
C ALA A 150 -6.91 16.12 4.09
N GLY A 151 -7.16 15.30 5.09
CA GLY A 151 -8.20 15.56 6.11
C GLY A 151 -9.63 15.20 5.70
N ASN A 152 -9.86 14.78 4.46
CA ASN A 152 -11.15 14.26 3.98
C ASN A 152 -10.89 13.09 3.02
N ASN A 153 -10.54 11.94 3.55
CA ASN A 153 -10.23 10.76 2.77
C ASN A 153 -11.47 10.20 2.06
N ARG A 154 -11.26 9.63 0.89
CA ARG A 154 -12.33 8.92 0.18
C ARG A 154 -12.73 7.70 1.01
N PRO A 155 -14.05 7.48 1.27
CA PRO A 155 -14.51 6.38 2.11
C PRO A 155 -14.13 5.02 1.53
N VAL A 156 -13.55 4.15 2.36
CA VAL A 156 -13.23 2.76 2.04
C VAL A 156 -14.34 1.86 2.57
N PHE A 157 -14.95 1.13 1.68
CA PHE A 157 -15.98 0.15 2.01
C PHE A 157 -15.41 -1.27 2.03
N CYS A 158 -16.05 -2.16 2.78
CA CYS A 158 -15.67 -3.57 2.86
C CYS A 158 -16.86 -4.48 2.55
N LEU A 159 -16.62 -5.52 1.76
CA LEU A 159 -17.55 -6.63 1.52
C LEU A 159 -16.88 -7.93 1.97
N ARG A 160 -17.34 -8.49 3.10
CA ARG A 160 -16.75 -9.69 3.69
C ARG A 160 -17.39 -10.97 3.19
N GLY A 161 -16.55 -11.99 2.94
CA GLY A 161 -16.98 -13.33 2.55
C GLY A 161 -17.78 -13.37 1.25
N ALA A 162 -17.49 -12.47 0.32
CA ALA A 162 -18.05 -12.50 -1.03
C ALA A 162 -17.44 -13.66 -1.83
N ARG A 163 -18.18 -14.24 -2.76
CA ARG A 163 -17.67 -15.24 -3.70
C ARG A 163 -17.05 -14.55 -4.90
N LEU A 164 -15.84 -14.91 -5.26
CA LEU A 164 -15.18 -14.48 -6.49
C LEU A 164 -15.78 -15.28 -7.68
N GLU A 165 -16.70 -14.67 -8.42
CA GLU A 165 -17.39 -15.34 -9.53
C GLU A 165 -16.54 -15.41 -10.79
N SER A 166 -15.79 -14.36 -11.08
CA SER A 166 -14.91 -14.30 -12.25
C SER A 166 -13.74 -13.36 -12.01
N MET A 167 -12.67 -13.61 -12.75
CA MET A 167 -11.46 -12.84 -12.71
C MET A 167 -10.84 -12.82 -14.11
N GLN A 168 -10.57 -11.63 -14.66
CA GLN A 168 -10.05 -11.46 -16.00
C GLN A 168 -9.02 -10.33 -16.03
N SER A 169 -7.89 -10.58 -16.68
CA SER A 169 -6.90 -9.54 -16.94
C SER A 169 -7.38 -8.58 -18.02
N VAL A 170 -7.19 -7.28 -17.81
CA VAL A 170 -7.56 -6.21 -18.74
C VAL A 170 -6.43 -5.17 -18.84
N GLY A 171 -6.53 -4.27 -19.83
CA GLY A 171 -5.55 -3.19 -19.99
C GLY A 171 -4.12 -3.69 -20.26
N GLN A 172 -3.94 -4.57 -21.25
CA GLN A 172 -2.63 -5.17 -21.59
C GLN A 172 -2.03 -5.96 -20.42
N ASN A 173 -2.85 -6.70 -19.69
CA ASN A 173 -2.49 -7.49 -18.51
C ASN A 173 -1.97 -6.66 -17.31
N LYS A 174 -2.37 -5.38 -17.20
CA LYS A 174 -1.94 -4.51 -16.12
C LYS A 174 -2.96 -4.36 -14.99
N HIS A 175 -4.21 -4.74 -15.24
CA HIS A 175 -5.31 -4.57 -14.29
C HIS A 175 -6.16 -5.83 -14.24
N LEU A 176 -6.87 -6.00 -13.15
CA LEU A 176 -7.73 -7.15 -12.92
C LEU A 176 -9.19 -6.71 -12.87
N LYS A 177 -10.00 -7.15 -13.84
CA LYS A 177 -11.45 -7.05 -13.75
C LYS A 177 -11.98 -8.31 -13.07
N LEU A 178 -12.87 -8.15 -12.10
CA LEU A 178 -13.43 -9.24 -11.34
C LEU A 178 -14.92 -9.03 -11.06
N ARG A 179 -15.59 -10.10 -10.66
CA ARG A 179 -16.99 -10.07 -10.24
C ARG A 179 -17.12 -10.74 -8.89
N LEU A 180 -17.71 -10.02 -7.95
CA LEU A 180 -17.92 -10.47 -6.57
C LEU A 180 -19.40 -10.67 -6.31
N GLN A 181 -19.80 -11.81 -5.74
CA GLN A 181 -21.17 -12.12 -5.36
C GLN A 181 -21.32 -12.20 -3.83
N LYS A 182 -22.33 -11.53 -3.30
CA LYS A 182 -22.75 -11.66 -1.91
C LYS A 182 -24.26 -11.83 -1.83
N GLY A 183 -24.71 -13.01 -1.40
CA GLY A 183 -26.12 -13.40 -1.49
C GLY A 183 -26.58 -13.46 -2.95
N HIS A 184 -27.60 -12.71 -3.29
CA HIS A 184 -28.14 -12.61 -4.65
C HIS A 184 -27.61 -11.41 -5.44
N THR A 185 -26.71 -10.61 -4.84
CA THR A 185 -26.17 -9.40 -5.46
C THR A 185 -24.77 -9.65 -5.97
N SER A 186 -24.50 -9.27 -7.22
CA SER A 186 -23.16 -9.32 -7.83
C SER A 186 -22.71 -7.92 -8.19
N PHE A 187 -21.42 -7.65 -7.99
CA PHE A 187 -20.75 -6.39 -8.30
C PHE A 187 -19.59 -6.62 -9.26
N ASP A 188 -19.49 -5.77 -10.25
CA ASP A 188 -18.30 -5.68 -11.07
C ASP A 188 -17.23 -4.86 -10.33
N GLY A 189 -15.99 -5.34 -10.33
CA GLY A 189 -14.85 -4.71 -9.70
C GLY A 189 -13.68 -4.53 -10.65
N ILE A 190 -12.88 -3.53 -10.37
CA ILE A 190 -11.59 -3.29 -11.04
C ILE A 190 -10.50 -3.14 -9.99
N PHE A 191 -9.41 -3.88 -10.15
CA PHE A 191 -8.21 -3.77 -9.32
C PHE A 191 -7.07 -3.27 -10.19
N PHE A 192 -6.72 -2.02 -10.03
CA PHE A 192 -5.67 -1.39 -10.84
C PHE A 192 -4.29 -1.86 -10.43
N SER A 193 -3.41 -2.04 -11.41
CA SER A 193 -2.00 -2.40 -11.24
C SER A 193 -1.77 -3.73 -10.50
N VAL A 194 -2.73 -4.65 -10.60
CA VAL A 194 -2.64 -6.01 -10.07
C VAL A 194 -2.94 -6.99 -11.18
N THR A 195 -2.12 -8.03 -11.29
CA THR A 195 -2.31 -9.15 -12.22
C THR A 195 -2.96 -10.34 -11.51
N PRO A 196 -3.55 -11.32 -12.23
CA PRO A 196 -4.09 -12.53 -11.60
C PRO A 196 -3.05 -13.29 -10.75
N ALA A 197 -1.81 -13.35 -11.19
CA ALA A 197 -0.71 -14.02 -10.48
C ALA A 197 -0.36 -13.30 -9.17
N GLU A 198 -0.35 -11.97 -9.17
CA GLU A 198 -0.10 -11.17 -7.96
C GLU A 198 -1.29 -11.20 -6.99
N CYS A 199 -2.50 -11.34 -7.50
CA CYS A 199 -3.70 -11.47 -6.67
C CYS A 199 -3.70 -12.77 -5.85
N GLY A 200 -3.17 -13.87 -6.41
CA GLY A 200 -3.02 -15.15 -5.73
C GLY A 200 -4.32 -15.87 -5.34
N LEU A 201 -5.49 -15.37 -5.78
CA LEU A 201 -6.80 -15.92 -5.48
C LEU A 201 -7.35 -16.72 -6.66
N THR A 202 -8.27 -17.63 -6.39
CA THR A 202 -8.91 -18.48 -7.40
C THR A 202 -10.41 -18.21 -7.51
N VAL A 203 -10.94 -18.34 -8.73
CA VAL A 203 -12.38 -18.23 -8.98
C VAL A 203 -13.14 -19.30 -8.17
N GLY A 204 -14.21 -18.89 -7.52
CA GLY A 204 -15.01 -19.72 -6.62
C GLY A 204 -14.66 -19.54 -5.14
N GLU A 205 -13.52 -18.94 -4.83
CA GLU A 205 -13.06 -18.69 -3.47
C GLU A 205 -13.90 -17.62 -2.76
N ARG A 206 -14.00 -17.69 -1.43
CA ARG A 206 -14.56 -16.62 -0.61
C ARG A 206 -13.50 -15.62 -0.27
N VAL A 207 -13.83 -14.35 -0.46
CA VAL A 207 -12.89 -13.23 -0.30
C VAL A 207 -13.47 -12.11 0.55
N ASP A 208 -12.60 -11.41 1.25
CA ASP A 208 -12.87 -10.09 1.83
C ASP A 208 -12.30 -9.04 0.88
N ALA A 209 -13.13 -8.10 0.46
CA ALA A 209 -12.75 -7.03 -0.46
C ALA A 209 -12.88 -5.67 0.21
N ALA A 210 -11.86 -4.83 0.09
CA ALA A 210 -11.89 -3.42 0.43
C ALA A 210 -11.86 -2.59 -0.86
N PHE A 211 -12.72 -1.57 -0.96
CA PHE A 211 -12.90 -0.85 -2.22
C PHE A 211 -13.51 0.53 -2.02
N TYR A 212 -13.37 1.36 -3.03
CA TYR A 212 -14.18 2.56 -3.23
C TYR A 212 -15.39 2.21 -4.10
N LEU A 213 -16.56 2.78 -3.75
CA LEU A 213 -17.71 2.77 -4.61
C LEU A 213 -17.56 3.87 -5.67
N GLN A 214 -17.82 3.53 -6.93
CA GLN A 214 -17.79 4.49 -8.03
C GLN A 214 -18.81 4.19 -9.11
N VAL A 215 -19.17 5.22 -9.84
CA VAL A 215 -19.95 5.09 -11.09
C VAL A 215 -18.97 4.88 -12.22
N ASN A 216 -19.11 3.78 -12.93
CA ASN A 216 -18.39 3.52 -14.17
C ASN A 216 -19.26 3.95 -15.34
N GLU A 217 -18.75 4.82 -16.19
CA GLU A 217 -19.40 5.24 -17.42
C GLU A 217 -18.64 4.67 -18.62
N PHE A 218 -19.30 3.81 -19.35
CA PHE A 218 -18.72 3.18 -20.53
C PHE A 218 -19.73 3.12 -21.66
N ARG A 219 -19.40 3.72 -22.82
CA ARG A 219 -20.25 3.78 -24.03
C ARG A 219 -21.66 4.31 -23.75
N GLY A 220 -21.79 5.33 -22.88
CA GLY A 220 -23.06 5.91 -22.50
C GLY A 220 -23.90 5.09 -21.49
N SER A 221 -23.40 3.93 -21.06
CA SER A 221 -24.03 3.15 -19.98
C SER A 221 -23.33 3.47 -18.65
N ARG A 222 -24.13 3.73 -17.61
CA ARG A 222 -23.66 4.00 -16.25
C ARG A 222 -23.96 2.80 -15.35
N SER A 223 -22.96 2.36 -14.62
CA SER A 223 -23.08 1.21 -13.72
C SER A 223 -22.27 1.41 -12.45
N LEU A 224 -22.72 0.79 -11.37
CA LEU A 224 -21.96 0.70 -10.14
C LEU A 224 -20.74 -0.21 -10.34
N GLN A 225 -19.59 0.24 -9.89
CA GLN A 225 -18.33 -0.53 -9.91
C GLN A 225 -17.58 -0.38 -8.62
N LEU A 226 -16.96 -1.47 -8.16
CA LEU A 226 -16.05 -1.49 -7.03
C LEU A 226 -14.62 -1.20 -7.54
N GLN A 227 -14.03 -0.11 -7.13
CA GLN A 227 -12.59 0.12 -7.34
C GLN A 227 -11.83 -0.51 -6.17
N LEU A 228 -11.23 -1.68 -6.39
CA LEU A 228 -10.55 -2.42 -5.34
C LEU A 228 -9.34 -1.66 -4.80
N VAL A 229 -9.20 -1.66 -3.48
CA VAL A 229 -8.04 -1.19 -2.72
C VAL A 229 -7.25 -2.38 -2.19
N ASP A 230 -7.97 -3.40 -1.69
CA ASP A 230 -7.38 -4.65 -1.22
C ASP A 230 -8.34 -5.82 -1.43
N LEU A 231 -7.80 -7.02 -1.61
CA LEU A 231 -8.56 -8.24 -1.81
C LEU A 231 -7.77 -9.42 -1.22
N ARG A 232 -8.41 -10.15 -0.31
CA ARG A 232 -7.77 -11.30 0.36
C ARG A 232 -8.74 -12.46 0.51
N SER A 233 -8.21 -13.66 0.73
CA SER A 233 -9.01 -14.82 1.12
C SER A 233 -9.78 -14.52 2.41
N ALA A 234 -11.07 -14.84 2.43
CA ALA A 234 -11.88 -14.66 3.62
C ALA A 234 -11.45 -15.66 4.69
N HIS A 235 -10.99 -15.18 5.82
CA HIS A 235 -10.78 -16.03 6.99
C HIS A 235 -12.13 -16.51 7.51
N ASP A 236 -12.20 -17.76 7.92
CA ASP A 236 -13.35 -18.32 8.62
C ASP A 236 -13.65 -17.43 9.86
N PRO A 237 -14.88 -16.90 9.99
CA PRO A 237 -15.25 -16.12 11.17
C PRO A 237 -14.97 -16.85 12.49
N GLY A 238 -15.11 -18.18 12.53
CA GLY A 238 -14.79 -19.03 13.68
C GLY A 238 -13.31 -19.05 14.03
N ALA A 239 -12.43 -19.00 13.05
CA ALA A 239 -10.99 -18.94 13.29
C ALA A 239 -10.57 -17.58 13.90
N ARG A 240 -11.19 -16.47 13.49
CA ARG A 240 -10.95 -15.13 14.07
C ARG A 240 -11.45 -14.99 15.50
N GLU A 241 -12.64 -15.50 15.80
CA GLU A 241 -13.14 -15.50 17.18
C GLU A 241 -12.23 -16.34 18.09
N ALA A 242 -11.76 -17.49 17.62
CA ALA A 242 -10.80 -18.32 18.34
C ALA A 242 -9.46 -17.60 18.55
N GLU A 243 -8.94 -16.91 17.54
CA GLU A 243 -7.68 -16.16 17.60
C GLU A 243 -7.79 -14.91 18.51
N GLN A 244 -8.90 -14.19 18.47
CA GLN A 244 -9.18 -13.10 19.41
C GLN A 244 -9.38 -13.57 20.84
N LEU A 245 -10.07 -14.69 21.04
CA LEU A 245 -10.22 -15.32 22.36
C LEU A 245 -8.88 -15.83 22.91
N GLU A 246 -8.03 -16.40 22.07
CA GLU A 246 -6.67 -16.82 22.43
C GLU A 246 -5.79 -15.64 22.80
N LEU A 247 -5.85 -14.54 22.01
CA LEU A 247 -5.13 -13.29 22.30
C LEU A 247 -5.61 -12.65 23.62
N CYS A 248 -6.93 -12.60 23.84
CA CYS A 248 -7.49 -12.12 25.12
C CYS A 248 -7.08 -13.01 26.30
N ARG A 249 -7.08 -14.33 26.13
CA ARG A 249 -6.61 -15.27 27.17
C ARG A 249 -5.13 -15.11 27.48
N THR A 250 -4.31 -14.87 26.46
CA THR A 250 -2.88 -14.63 26.63
C THR A 250 -2.60 -13.32 27.35
N LEU A 251 -3.33 -12.26 27.02
CA LEU A 251 -3.24 -10.96 27.69
C LEU A 251 -3.69 -11.03 29.16
N ILE A 252 -4.76 -11.78 29.46
CA ILE A 252 -5.25 -11.99 30.84
C ILE A 252 -4.27 -12.83 31.65
N ARG A 253 -3.61 -13.83 31.05
CA ARG A 253 -2.60 -14.66 31.73
C ARG A 253 -1.25 -13.95 31.89
N GLY A 254 -0.90 -13.02 31.00
CA GLY A 254 0.33 -12.22 31.09
C GLY A 254 0.23 -11.01 32.05
N GLY A 255 -0.98 -10.65 32.51
CA GLY A 255 -1.22 -9.56 33.44
C GLY A 255 -1.15 -9.94 34.94
N GLY A 256 -0.72 -11.15 35.24
CA GLY A 256 -0.57 -11.67 36.60
C GLY A 256 0.87 -11.88 37.00
N VAL A 257 1.64 -10.78 37.19
CA VAL A 257 2.86 -10.81 38.03
C VAL A 257 2.91 -9.54 38.86
N SER A 258 2.61 -9.73 40.15
CA SER A 258 3.01 -9.00 41.38
C SER A 258 3.34 -7.53 41.28
#